data_03f5ab35acd9f8814bf0a67206fa5140
#
_entry.id   03f5ab35acd9f8814bf0a67206fa5140
#
_cell.length_a   1.000
_cell.length_b   1.000
_cell.length_c   1.000
_cell.angle_alpha   90.00
_cell.angle_beta   90.00
_cell.angle_gamma   90.00
#
_symmetry.space_group_name_H-M   'P 1'
#
loop_
_entity.id
_entity.type
_entity.pdbx_description
1 polymer ?
#
loop_
_entity_poly.entity_id
_entity_poly.type
_entity_poly.pdbx_seq_one_letter_code
_entity_poly.pdbx_strand_id
1 'polypeptide(L)'
;SKNGAILKNYCEVIDFLYDENNKISGVKYFNKIENKSYEVKSKVVVNASGANVDNIRKINNNKIEEILALSSGIHIVVSKDFLPLDEGILIPNTSDKRVIFILPYLNHCLIGTTDNKAVYSSFPKVENSEIEYLLNEVNSYFEKSIKKEDILSSWSGIRPLIKSNKELTQAINREHAIFT
;
A
#
# COMPACT_ATOMS: atom_id res chain seq x y z
N SER A 1 11.61 -10.90 19.69
CA SER A 1 10.21 -10.60 20.09
C SER A 1 9.87 -11.27 21.42
N LYS A 2 8.83 -10.82 22.12
CA LYS A 2 8.35 -11.42 23.38
C LYS A 2 8.00 -12.91 23.24
N ASN A 3 7.70 -13.37 22.03
CA ASN A 3 7.28 -14.75 21.73
C ASN A 3 8.37 -15.56 20.98
N GLY A 4 9.63 -15.17 21.08
CA GLY A 4 10.75 -15.90 20.47
C GLY A 4 10.91 -15.73 18.96
N ALA A 5 10.09 -14.92 18.28
CA ALA A 5 10.25 -14.67 16.84
C ALA A 5 11.52 -13.88 16.55
N ILE A 6 12.26 -14.29 15.53
CA ILE A 6 13.44 -13.58 15.02
C ILE A 6 12.97 -12.63 13.92
N LEU A 7 13.16 -11.32 14.13
CA LEU A 7 12.81 -10.28 13.17
C LEU A 7 14.10 -9.84 12.47
N LYS A 8 14.08 -9.80 11.14
CA LYS A 8 15.20 -9.34 10.32
C LYS A 8 14.68 -8.27 9.34
N ASN A 9 15.19 -7.07 9.44
CA ASN A 9 15.00 -5.99 8.47
C ASN A 9 16.17 -5.98 7.46
N TYR A 10 16.00 -5.26 6.37
CA TYR A 10 16.95 -5.21 5.24
C TYR A 10 17.29 -6.59 4.66
N CYS A 11 16.41 -7.57 4.84
CA CYS A 11 16.53 -8.92 4.32
C CYS A 11 15.45 -9.16 3.26
N GLU A 12 15.89 -9.42 2.04
CA GLU A 12 15.03 -9.65 0.88
C GLU A 12 15.01 -11.14 0.54
N VAL A 13 13.83 -11.76 0.48
CA VAL A 13 13.70 -13.13 -0.01
C VAL A 13 13.95 -13.13 -1.51
N ILE A 14 14.93 -13.93 -1.93
CA ILE A 14 15.40 -14.01 -3.32
C ILE A 14 15.11 -15.36 -3.97
N ASP A 15 14.84 -16.40 -3.15
CA ASP A 15 14.56 -17.75 -3.66
C ASP A 15 13.88 -18.62 -2.60
N PHE A 16 13.36 -19.77 -3.00
CA PHE A 16 12.84 -20.81 -2.12
C PHE A 16 13.79 -22.00 -2.06
N LEU A 17 13.78 -22.68 -0.93
CA LEU A 17 14.43 -23.99 -0.75
C LEU A 17 13.39 -25.08 -0.93
N TYR A 18 13.79 -26.21 -1.53
CA TYR A 18 12.90 -27.34 -1.79
C TYR A 18 13.42 -28.59 -1.11
N ASP A 19 12.51 -29.48 -0.73
CA ASP A 19 12.82 -30.81 -0.23
C ASP A 19 12.92 -31.83 -1.39
N GLU A 20 13.16 -33.09 -1.03
CA GLU A 20 13.28 -34.23 -1.97
C GLU A 20 12.01 -34.47 -2.79
N ASN A 21 10.86 -34.02 -2.30
CA ASN A 21 9.55 -34.13 -2.95
C ASN A 21 9.17 -32.85 -3.72
N ASN A 22 10.13 -31.94 -3.94
CA ASN A 22 9.91 -30.65 -4.60
C ASN A 22 8.90 -29.73 -3.89
N LYS A 23 8.77 -29.86 -2.54
CA LYS A 23 7.96 -28.98 -1.71
C LYS A 23 8.83 -27.90 -1.07
N ILE A 24 8.27 -26.70 -0.92
CA ILE A 24 8.98 -25.60 -0.27
C ILE A 24 9.34 -25.99 1.17
N SER A 25 10.64 -25.95 1.48
CA SER A 25 11.23 -26.31 2.77
C SER A 25 11.97 -25.16 3.45
N GLY A 26 11.88 -23.96 2.90
CA GLY A 26 12.53 -22.79 3.43
C GLY A 26 12.68 -21.65 2.42
N VAL A 27 13.48 -20.67 2.77
CA VAL A 27 13.76 -19.51 1.90
C VAL A 27 15.25 -19.19 1.89
N LYS A 28 15.70 -18.66 0.76
CA LYS A 28 16.98 -17.97 0.63
C LYS A 28 16.72 -16.47 0.66
N TYR A 29 17.42 -15.74 1.51
CA TYR A 29 17.30 -14.29 1.60
C TYR A 29 18.67 -13.60 1.48
N PHE A 30 18.64 -12.39 0.94
CA PHE A 30 19.80 -11.52 0.83
C PHE A 30 19.76 -10.46 1.93
N ASN A 31 20.78 -10.40 2.77
CA ASN A 31 20.96 -9.35 3.77
C ASN A 31 21.70 -8.17 3.14
N LYS A 32 21.00 -7.05 2.95
CA LYS A 32 21.52 -5.85 2.28
C LYS A 32 22.59 -5.13 3.11
N ILE A 33 22.59 -5.28 4.43
CA ILE A 33 23.60 -4.66 5.31
C ILE A 33 24.91 -5.43 5.22
N GLU A 34 24.84 -6.76 5.31
CA GLU A 34 26.00 -7.63 5.29
C GLU A 34 26.46 -7.96 3.86
N ASN A 35 25.66 -7.60 2.84
CA ASN A 35 25.88 -7.93 1.43
C ASN A 35 26.10 -9.44 1.21
N LYS A 36 25.29 -10.28 1.87
CA LYS A 36 25.44 -11.72 1.89
C LYS A 36 24.10 -12.45 1.86
N SER A 37 24.07 -13.60 1.18
CA SER A 37 22.90 -14.49 1.16
C SER A 37 22.96 -15.53 2.27
N TYR A 38 21.78 -15.87 2.80
CA TYR A 38 21.56 -16.85 3.84
C TYR A 38 20.37 -17.75 3.48
N GLU A 39 20.36 -18.95 4.05
CA GLU A 39 19.28 -19.91 3.92
C GLU A 39 18.64 -20.17 5.28
N VAL A 40 17.30 -20.26 5.30
CA VAL A 40 16.53 -20.63 6.48
C VAL A 40 15.58 -21.73 6.10
N LYS A 41 15.72 -22.89 6.74
CA LYS A 41 14.80 -24.02 6.61
C LYS A 41 13.61 -23.83 7.51
N SER A 42 12.43 -24.20 7.04
CA SER A 42 11.17 -24.12 7.79
C SER A 42 10.19 -25.20 7.33
N LYS A 43 9.24 -25.54 8.19
CA LYS A 43 8.12 -26.46 7.85
C LYS A 43 7.07 -25.77 6.98
N VAL A 44 6.93 -24.47 7.12
CA VAL A 44 5.95 -23.66 6.39
C VAL A 44 6.58 -22.31 6.07
N VAL A 45 6.31 -21.79 4.88
CA VAL A 45 6.64 -20.42 4.47
C VAL A 45 5.33 -19.67 4.24
N VAL A 46 5.19 -18.52 4.89
CA VAL A 46 4.02 -17.65 4.72
C VAL A 46 4.44 -16.41 3.96
N ASN A 47 3.83 -16.21 2.78
CA ASN A 47 4.00 -15.00 2.00
C ASN A 47 2.94 -13.97 2.42
N ALA A 48 3.34 -12.99 3.24
CA ALA A 48 2.52 -11.88 3.70
C ALA A 48 3.11 -10.53 3.25
N SER A 49 3.68 -10.48 2.03
CA SER A 49 4.43 -9.33 1.51
C SER A 49 3.55 -8.22 0.91
N GLY A 50 2.25 -8.20 1.20
CA GLY A 50 1.34 -7.14 0.79
C GLY A 50 1.28 -6.99 -0.73
N ALA A 51 1.53 -5.78 -1.25
CA ALA A 51 1.51 -5.51 -2.69
C ALA A 51 2.56 -6.30 -3.49
N ASN A 52 3.56 -6.90 -2.81
CA ASN A 52 4.61 -7.69 -3.45
C ASN A 52 4.30 -9.20 -3.51
N VAL A 53 3.14 -9.64 -3.04
CA VAL A 53 2.77 -11.08 -2.95
C VAL A 53 2.96 -11.78 -4.29
N ASP A 54 2.49 -11.23 -5.40
CA ASP A 54 2.58 -11.88 -6.71
C ASP A 54 4.02 -11.98 -7.22
N ASN A 55 4.88 -11.01 -6.93
CA ASN A 55 6.30 -11.11 -7.30
C ASN A 55 6.99 -12.24 -6.52
N ILE A 56 6.70 -12.38 -5.22
CA ILE A 56 7.23 -13.50 -4.43
C ILE A 56 6.68 -14.85 -4.95
N ARG A 57 5.41 -14.93 -5.33
CA ARG A 57 4.83 -16.15 -5.92
C ARG A 57 5.50 -16.51 -7.23
N LYS A 58 5.86 -15.53 -8.06
CA LYS A 58 6.57 -15.71 -9.33
C LYS A 58 8.01 -16.22 -9.16
N ILE A 59 8.65 -16.05 -8.01
CA ILE A 59 9.93 -16.70 -7.71
C ILE A 59 9.77 -18.23 -7.73
N ASN A 60 8.68 -18.74 -7.15
CA ASN A 60 8.39 -20.18 -7.14
C ASN A 60 7.94 -20.69 -8.52
N ASN A 61 7.07 -19.94 -9.20
CA ASN A 61 6.55 -20.31 -10.51
C ASN A 61 6.23 -19.06 -11.33
N ASN A 62 7.05 -18.75 -12.32
CA ASN A 62 6.93 -17.56 -13.14
C ASN A 62 5.70 -17.54 -14.08
N LYS A 63 5.03 -18.68 -14.26
CA LYS A 63 3.82 -18.83 -15.07
C LYS A 63 2.53 -18.69 -14.27
N ILE A 64 2.62 -18.44 -12.97
CA ILE A 64 1.45 -18.34 -12.10
C ILE A 64 0.67 -17.04 -12.41
N GLU A 65 -0.65 -17.16 -12.43
CA GLU A 65 -1.51 -15.99 -12.58
C GLU A 65 -1.46 -15.11 -11.33
N GLU A 66 -1.49 -13.79 -11.55
CA GLU A 66 -1.56 -12.82 -10.46
C GLU A 66 -2.91 -12.86 -9.78
N ILE A 67 -2.92 -12.85 -8.47
CA ILE A 67 -4.13 -12.80 -7.63
C ILE A 67 -4.46 -11.38 -7.15
N LEU A 68 -3.54 -10.44 -7.32
CA LEU A 68 -3.73 -9.06 -6.85
C LEU A 68 -4.17 -8.12 -7.98
N ALA A 69 -5.09 -7.23 -7.65
CA ALA A 69 -5.36 -5.98 -8.35
C ALA A 69 -4.81 -4.85 -7.49
N LEU A 70 -3.75 -4.20 -7.95
CA LEU A 70 -3.10 -3.15 -7.18
C LEU A 70 -3.77 -1.80 -7.41
N SER A 71 -3.96 -1.04 -6.34
CA SER A 71 -4.47 0.33 -6.35
C SER A 71 -3.54 1.24 -5.56
N SER A 72 -3.18 2.39 -6.14
CA SER A 72 -2.46 3.45 -5.43
C SER A 72 -3.42 4.51 -4.91
N GLY A 73 -2.97 5.20 -3.87
CA GLY A 73 -3.66 6.38 -3.37
C GLY A 73 -2.73 7.28 -2.59
N ILE A 74 -2.96 8.58 -2.71
CA ILE A 74 -2.14 9.58 -2.04
C ILE A 74 -2.84 10.17 -0.81
N HIS A 75 -2.02 10.72 0.06
CA HIS A 75 -2.44 11.64 1.12
C HIS A 75 -1.61 12.90 1.06
N ILE A 76 -2.22 14.02 1.43
CA ILE A 76 -1.54 15.29 1.62
C ILE A 76 -1.76 15.80 3.05
N VAL A 77 -0.81 16.54 3.57
CA VAL A 77 -0.88 17.20 4.88
C VAL A 77 -0.81 18.69 4.68
N VAL A 78 -1.73 19.41 5.33
CA VAL A 78 -1.77 20.86 5.35
C VAL A 78 -1.82 21.39 6.79
N SER A 79 -1.57 22.70 6.99
CA SER A 79 -1.71 23.31 8.31
C SER A 79 -3.15 23.21 8.84
N LYS A 80 -3.28 23.02 10.17
CA LYS A 80 -4.57 23.09 10.85
C LYS A 80 -5.28 24.44 10.66
N ASP A 81 -4.56 25.50 10.31
CA ASP A 81 -5.14 26.84 10.08
C ASP A 81 -6.08 26.91 8.87
N PHE A 82 -5.94 25.98 7.92
CA PHE A 82 -6.86 25.86 6.80
C PHE A 82 -8.18 25.21 7.21
N LEU A 83 -8.09 24.22 8.08
CA LEU A 83 -9.21 23.40 8.53
C LEU A 83 -9.05 23.18 10.05
N PRO A 84 -9.47 24.12 10.90
CA PRO A 84 -9.29 24.03 12.35
C PRO A 84 -10.29 23.03 12.96
N LEU A 85 -10.15 21.78 12.59
CA LEU A 85 -11.02 20.68 13.00
C LEU A 85 -10.42 19.94 14.18
N ASP A 86 -11.27 19.61 15.14
CA ASP A 86 -10.96 18.68 16.22
C ASP A 86 -11.49 17.28 15.92
N GLU A 87 -12.41 17.16 14.98
CA GLU A 87 -13.01 15.90 14.52
C GLU A 87 -12.74 15.66 13.04
N GLY A 88 -12.84 14.39 12.61
CA GLY A 88 -12.69 14.03 11.21
C GLY A 88 -13.92 14.41 10.39
N ILE A 89 -13.69 14.86 9.15
CA ILE A 89 -14.72 15.12 8.16
C ILE A 89 -14.66 14.04 7.08
N LEU A 90 -15.83 13.59 6.66
CA LEU A 90 -16.03 12.76 5.49
C LEU A 90 -16.69 13.59 4.39
N ILE A 91 -16.07 13.65 3.21
CA ILE A 91 -16.68 14.14 1.99
C ILE A 91 -17.28 12.93 1.28
N PRO A 92 -18.61 12.76 1.26
CA PRO A 92 -19.22 11.50 0.83
C PRO A 92 -19.36 11.37 -0.69
N ASN A 93 -19.37 12.48 -1.41
CA ASN A 93 -19.63 12.53 -2.84
C ASN A 93 -18.64 13.45 -3.54
N THR A 94 -17.58 12.86 -4.06
CA THR A 94 -16.66 13.53 -4.98
C THR A 94 -17.22 13.48 -6.41
N SER A 95 -16.61 14.21 -7.34
CA SER A 95 -16.98 14.25 -8.75
C SER A 95 -17.02 12.86 -9.41
N ASP A 96 -16.22 11.92 -8.91
CA ASP A 96 -16.11 10.53 -9.37
C ASP A 96 -16.71 9.50 -8.41
N LYS A 97 -17.53 9.95 -7.45
CA LYS A 97 -18.25 9.12 -6.46
C LYS A 97 -17.32 8.41 -5.45
N ARG A 98 -16.14 8.92 -5.24
CA ARG A 98 -15.25 8.47 -4.17
C ARG A 98 -15.57 9.21 -2.87
N VAL A 99 -14.90 8.76 -1.83
CA VAL A 99 -14.97 9.35 -0.49
C VAL A 99 -13.60 9.90 -0.14
N ILE A 100 -13.56 11.15 0.34
CA ILE A 100 -12.35 11.76 0.88
C ILE A 100 -12.54 11.97 2.37
N PHE A 101 -11.50 11.65 3.14
CA PHE A 101 -11.42 11.95 4.56
C PHE A 101 -10.50 13.16 4.78
N ILE A 102 -10.89 14.00 5.72
CA ILE A 102 -10.05 15.05 6.29
C ILE A 102 -9.96 14.76 7.78
N LEU A 103 -8.78 14.41 8.24
CA LEU A 103 -8.56 13.95 9.61
C LEU A 103 -7.58 14.86 10.34
N PRO A 104 -7.84 15.18 11.64
CA PRO A 104 -6.80 15.75 12.50
C PRO A 104 -5.59 14.82 12.56
N TYR A 105 -4.40 15.35 12.35
CA TYR A 105 -3.17 14.57 12.32
C TYR A 105 -1.98 15.38 12.86
N LEU A 106 -1.46 15.03 14.04
CA LEU A 106 -0.29 15.68 14.65
C LEU A 106 -0.32 17.22 14.56
N ASN A 107 -1.41 17.84 14.98
CA ASN A 107 -1.66 19.28 14.89
C ASN A 107 -1.72 19.86 13.45
N HIS A 108 -1.98 19.02 12.47
CA HIS A 108 -2.21 19.32 11.06
C HIS A 108 -3.50 18.67 10.57
N CYS A 109 -3.82 18.82 9.31
CA CYS A 109 -4.90 18.10 8.65
C CYS A 109 -4.34 17.15 7.62
N LEU A 110 -4.75 15.88 7.71
CA LEU A 110 -4.49 14.83 6.73
C LEU A 110 -5.68 14.72 5.80
N ILE A 111 -5.45 14.85 4.50
CA ILE A 111 -6.47 14.80 3.46
C ILE A 111 -6.17 13.62 2.53
N GLY A 112 -7.14 12.80 2.25
CA GLY A 112 -7.01 11.67 1.32
C GLY A 112 -8.27 10.78 1.33
N THR A 113 -8.38 9.94 0.34
CA THR A 113 -7.31 9.47 -0.51
C THR A 113 -7.79 9.41 -1.98
N THR A 114 -6.85 9.31 -2.90
CA THR A 114 -7.12 8.91 -4.29
C THR A 114 -7.20 7.38 -4.41
N ASP A 115 -7.69 6.86 -5.55
CA ASP A 115 -7.77 5.42 -5.84
C ASP A 115 -7.57 5.19 -7.35
N ASN A 116 -6.34 4.85 -7.73
CA ASN A 116 -5.96 4.66 -9.13
C ASN A 116 -5.39 3.26 -9.33
N LYS A 117 -5.61 2.65 -10.50
CA LYS A 117 -4.92 1.41 -10.86
C LYS A 117 -3.40 1.62 -10.77
N ALA A 118 -2.71 0.65 -10.19
CA ALA A 118 -1.27 0.73 -9.97
C ALA A 118 -0.56 -0.56 -10.40
N VAL A 119 0.73 -0.42 -10.64
CA VAL A 119 1.69 -1.53 -10.70
C VAL A 119 2.51 -1.52 -9.42
N TYR A 120 3.10 -2.66 -9.08
CA TYR A 120 3.95 -2.75 -7.90
C TYR A 120 5.13 -1.76 -8.00
N SER A 121 5.34 -1.02 -6.93
CA SER A 121 6.51 -0.18 -6.71
C SER A 121 6.87 -0.19 -5.23
N SER A 122 8.15 -0.33 -4.92
CA SER A 122 8.65 -0.15 -3.55
C SER A 122 8.59 1.30 -3.08
N PHE A 123 8.54 2.24 -4.04
CA PHE A 123 8.50 3.68 -3.79
C PHE A 123 7.48 4.33 -4.74
N PRO A 124 6.17 4.17 -4.45
CA PRO A 124 5.13 4.79 -5.26
C PRO A 124 5.25 6.31 -5.18
N LYS A 125 5.11 6.97 -6.32
CA LYS A 125 5.22 8.43 -6.42
C LYS A 125 3.84 9.07 -6.27
N VAL A 126 3.86 10.31 -5.83
CA VAL A 126 2.69 11.20 -5.83
C VAL A 126 2.67 11.92 -7.17
N GLU A 127 1.58 11.79 -7.91
CA GLU A 127 1.41 12.49 -9.19
C GLU A 127 0.71 13.83 -8.99
N ASN A 128 1.09 14.85 -9.77
CA ASN A 128 0.49 16.19 -9.68
C ASN A 128 -1.02 16.16 -9.90
N SER A 129 -1.50 15.35 -10.83
CA SER A 129 -2.93 15.18 -11.11
C SER A 129 -3.73 14.68 -9.91
N GLU A 130 -3.12 13.87 -9.05
CA GLU A 130 -3.76 13.38 -7.83
C GLU A 130 -3.84 14.49 -6.76
N ILE A 131 -2.82 15.33 -6.67
CA ILE A 131 -2.83 16.53 -5.80
C ILE A 131 -3.95 17.48 -6.26
N GLU A 132 -3.99 17.80 -7.55
CA GLU A 132 -5.00 18.69 -8.14
C GLU A 132 -6.42 18.14 -7.90
N TYR A 133 -6.61 16.84 -8.06
CA TYR A 133 -7.89 16.18 -7.77
C TYR A 133 -8.28 16.41 -6.30
N LEU A 134 -7.41 16.09 -5.33
CA LEU A 134 -7.72 16.29 -3.90
C LEU A 134 -8.02 17.74 -3.57
N LEU A 135 -7.23 18.69 -4.09
CA LEU A 135 -7.43 20.11 -3.85
C LEU A 135 -8.76 20.60 -4.44
N ASN A 136 -9.10 20.21 -5.66
CA ASN A 136 -10.35 20.60 -6.30
C ASN A 136 -11.57 20.08 -5.53
N GLU A 137 -11.54 18.80 -5.13
CA GLU A 137 -12.63 18.20 -4.38
C GLU A 137 -12.80 18.86 -2.99
N VAL A 138 -11.72 19.05 -2.25
CA VAL A 138 -11.78 19.65 -0.91
C VAL A 138 -12.18 21.12 -0.97
N ASN A 139 -11.59 21.90 -1.87
CA ASN A 139 -11.88 23.33 -2.00
C ASN A 139 -13.34 23.63 -2.42
N SER A 140 -14.04 22.65 -2.98
CA SER A 140 -15.47 22.81 -3.30
C SER A 140 -16.38 22.84 -2.05
N TYR A 141 -15.87 22.38 -0.89
CA TYR A 141 -16.62 22.30 0.35
C TYR A 141 -16.27 23.40 1.37
N PHE A 142 -15.17 24.12 1.16
CA PHE A 142 -14.66 25.09 2.14
C PHE A 142 -14.44 26.47 1.50
N GLU A 143 -14.73 27.53 2.26
CA GLU A 143 -14.54 28.92 1.81
C GLU A 143 -13.06 29.26 1.61
N LYS A 144 -12.18 28.76 2.48
CA LYS A 144 -10.74 28.99 2.40
C LYS A 144 -10.10 27.93 1.50
N SER A 145 -9.68 28.35 0.33
CA SER A 145 -9.01 27.45 -0.64
C SER A 145 -7.59 27.10 -0.21
N ILE A 146 -7.29 25.81 -0.28
CA ILE A 146 -5.94 25.25 -0.10
C ILE A 146 -5.26 25.24 -1.48
N LYS A 147 -4.05 25.75 -1.56
CA LYS A 147 -3.22 25.75 -2.76
C LYS A 147 -2.15 24.69 -2.66
N LYS A 148 -1.50 24.38 -3.77
CA LYS A 148 -0.41 23.40 -3.82
C LYS A 148 0.77 23.78 -2.92
N GLU A 149 1.06 25.08 -2.81
CA GLU A 149 2.12 25.63 -1.96
C GLU A 149 1.84 25.46 -0.47
N ASP A 150 0.59 25.23 -0.09
CA ASP A 150 0.17 25.04 1.31
C ASP A 150 0.37 23.59 1.77
N ILE A 151 0.74 22.68 0.86
CA ILE A 151 0.99 21.27 1.16
C ILE A 151 2.34 21.13 1.87
N LEU A 152 2.30 20.70 3.11
CA LEU A 152 3.49 20.49 3.94
C LEU A 152 4.17 19.15 3.67
N SER A 153 3.38 18.12 3.34
CA SER A 153 3.87 16.78 3.04
C SER A 153 2.87 16.01 2.18
N SER A 154 3.36 15.07 1.41
CA SER A 154 2.54 14.14 0.64
C SER A 154 3.22 12.78 0.51
N TRP A 155 2.43 11.71 0.41
CA TRP A 155 2.92 10.36 0.14
C TRP A 155 1.90 9.54 -0.60
N SER A 156 2.37 8.49 -1.25
CA SER A 156 1.56 7.49 -1.94
C SER A 156 1.75 6.12 -1.29
N GLY A 157 0.71 5.30 -1.34
CA GLY A 157 0.74 3.90 -0.93
C GLY A 157 0.04 3.00 -1.94
N ILE A 158 0.41 1.71 -1.97
CA ILE A 158 -0.21 0.71 -2.84
C ILE A 158 -1.04 -0.25 -1.98
N ARG A 159 -2.31 -0.41 -2.36
CA ARG A 159 -3.25 -1.36 -1.75
C ARG A 159 -3.22 -2.68 -2.51
N PRO A 160 -2.97 -3.80 -1.84
CA PRO A 160 -3.12 -5.13 -2.41
C PRO A 160 -4.59 -5.56 -2.31
N LEU A 161 -5.33 -5.42 -3.40
CA LEU A 161 -6.70 -5.91 -3.50
C LEU A 161 -6.70 -7.28 -4.19
N ILE A 162 -7.52 -8.22 -3.71
CA ILE A 162 -7.65 -9.52 -4.34
C ILE A 162 -8.47 -9.37 -5.61
N LYS A 163 -7.97 -9.87 -6.75
CA LYS A 163 -8.69 -9.82 -8.02
C LYS A 163 -10.09 -10.42 -7.88
N SER A 164 -11.07 -9.73 -8.42
CA SER A 164 -12.46 -10.18 -8.53
C SER A 164 -12.94 -9.88 -9.95
N ASN A 165 -14.09 -10.45 -10.34
CA ASN A 165 -14.72 -10.15 -11.62
C ASN A 165 -15.29 -8.71 -11.71
N LYS A 166 -15.02 -7.86 -10.71
CA LYS A 166 -15.45 -6.46 -10.68
C LYS A 166 -14.37 -5.58 -11.32
N GLU A 167 -14.76 -4.76 -12.26
CA GLU A 167 -13.85 -3.91 -13.04
C GLU A 167 -13.27 -2.73 -12.25
N LEU A 168 -13.99 -2.25 -11.22
CA LEU A 168 -13.58 -1.09 -10.43
C LEU A 168 -12.89 -1.50 -9.12
N THR A 169 -11.73 -0.96 -8.84
CA THR A 169 -10.97 -1.20 -7.60
C THR A 169 -11.79 -0.87 -6.34
N GLN A 170 -12.65 0.13 -6.41
CA GLN A 170 -13.56 0.53 -5.32
C GLN A 170 -14.59 -0.54 -4.95
N ALA A 171 -14.96 -1.40 -5.91
CA ALA A 171 -15.95 -2.47 -5.73
C ALA A 171 -15.31 -3.81 -5.30
N ILE A 172 -13.98 -3.89 -5.24
CA ILE A 172 -13.26 -5.09 -4.84
C ILE A 172 -13.32 -5.21 -3.31
N ASN A 173 -13.61 -6.42 -2.83
CA ASN A 173 -13.60 -6.71 -1.40
C ASN A 173 -12.19 -6.49 -0.83
N ARG A 174 -12.12 -5.87 0.37
CA ARG A 174 -10.88 -5.58 1.09
C ARG A 174 -10.56 -6.62 2.17
N GLU A 175 -11.30 -7.74 2.20
CA GLU A 175 -11.01 -8.86 3.07
C GLU A 175 -9.74 -9.58 2.62
N HIS A 176 -9.03 -10.15 3.59
CA HIS A 176 -7.87 -10.99 3.30
C HIS A 176 -8.31 -12.42 2.98
N ALA A 177 -7.53 -13.12 2.15
CA ALA A 177 -7.71 -14.52 1.84
C ALA A 177 -6.40 -15.29 2.02
N ILE A 178 -6.50 -16.58 2.30
CA ILE A 178 -5.37 -17.49 2.41
C ILE A 178 -5.43 -18.42 1.20
N PHE A 179 -4.33 -18.48 0.47
CA PHE A 179 -4.12 -19.41 -0.64
C PHE A 179 -3.01 -20.39 -0.27
N THR A 180 -3.20 -21.67 -0.57
CA THR A 180 -2.23 -22.76 -0.32
C THR A 180 -1.78 -23.41 -1.62
#